data_560d6d06a1c5b8928459882b5cb35fca
#
_entry.id   560d6d06a1c5b8928459882b5cb35fca
#
_cell.length_a   1.000
_cell.length_b   1.000
_cell.length_c   1.000
_cell.angle_alpha   90.00
_cell.angle_beta   90.00
_cell.angle_gamma   90.00
#
_symmetry.space_group_name_H-M   'P 1'
#
loop_
_entity.id
_entity.type
_entity.pdbx_description
1 polymer ?
#
loop_
_entity_poly.entity_id
_entity_poly.type
_entity_poly.pdbx_seq_one_letter_code
_entity_poly.pdbx_strand_id
1 'polypeptide(L)'
;MKKNLLITVLISIFIIQSLLNYYFWNRTKTPEIHVLEKPLRIASNFDNYSPYTILPAGTVLYDDSDSLNRRVMVYFNLQGVDFKFEKQDQNILKQPSEVSAIRSADLPDLLKEIPLTKKDIYLIIKHDESIKDSVRSILFKKYKIDPSEYEKN
;
A
#
# COMPACT_ATOMS: atom_id res chain seq x y z
N MET A 1 -46.90 0.73 -37.14
CA MET A 1 -46.48 1.42 -35.90
C MET A 1 -45.82 0.47 -34.87
N LYS A 2 -46.40 -0.65 -34.48
CA LYS A 2 -45.85 -1.56 -33.45
C LYS A 2 -44.42 -2.09 -33.73
N LYS A 3 -44.09 -2.43 -35.00
CA LYS A 3 -42.79 -2.96 -35.40
C LYS A 3 -41.67 -1.95 -35.23
N ASN A 4 -41.90 -0.68 -35.58
CA ASN A 4 -40.88 0.38 -35.42
C ASN A 4 -40.61 0.70 -33.95
N LEU A 5 -41.68 0.66 -33.10
CA LEU A 5 -41.53 0.84 -31.66
C LEU A 5 -40.66 -0.27 -31.05
N LEU A 6 -40.86 -1.52 -31.44
CA LEU A 6 -40.06 -2.64 -30.96
C LEU A 6 -38.59 -2.49 -31.33
N ILE A 7 -38.29 -2.11 -32.56
CA ILE A 7 -36.91 -1.88 -33.03
C ILE A 7 -36.24 -0.76 -32.23
N THR A 8 -36.96 0.36 -32.01
CA THR A 8 -36.44 1.49 -31.23
C THR A 8 -36.09 1.05 -29.78
N VAL A 9 -36.95 0.28 -29.14
CA VAL A 9 -36.72 -0.23 -27.80
C VAL A 9 -35.48 -1.16 -27.76
N LEU A 10 -35.34 -2.07 -28.74
CA LEU A 10 -34.19 -2.97 -28.80
C LEU A 10 -32.88 -2.21 -29.00
N ILE A 11 -32.88 -1.19 -29.87
CA ILE A 11 -31.68 -0.33 -30.08
C ILE A 11 -31.32 0.41 -28.79
N SER A 12 -32.32 0.96 -28.09
CA SER A 12 -32.08 1.65 -26.81
C SER A 12 -31.49 0.73 -25.75
N ILE A 13 -31.99 -0.50 -25.62
CA ILE A 13 -31.45 -1.51 -24.69
C ILE A 13 -30.00 -1.84 -25.06
N PHE A 14 -29.70 -2.04 -26.34
CA PHE A 14 -28.36 -2.34 -26.80
C PHE A 14 -27.35 -1.21 -26.50
N ILE A 15 -27.77 0.05 -26.70
CA ILE A 15 -26.94 1.21 -26.37
C ILE A 15 -26.66 1.28 -24.87
N ILE A 16 -27.68 1.09 -24.03
CA ILE A 16 -27.54 1.10 -22.57
C ILE A 16 -26.58 -0.02 -22.12
N GLN A 17 -26.75 -1.23 -22.66
CA GLN A 17 -25.89 -2.36 -22.35
C GLN A 17 -24.44 -2.13 -22.78
N SER A 18 -24.23 -1.53 -23.95
CA SER A 18 -22.90 -1.18 -24.43
C SER A 18 -22.22 -0.13 -23.56
N LEU A 19 -22.95 0.88 -23.11
CA LEU A 19 -22.46 1.90 -22.18
C LEU A 19 -22.11 1.30 -20.80
N LEU A 20 -22.94 0.39 -20.29
CA LEU A 20 -22.67 -0.33 -19.05
C LEU A 20 -21.42 -1.21 -19.17
N ASN A 21 -21.30 -1.97 -20.27
CA ASN A 21 -20.11 -2.79 -20.52
C ASN A 21 -18.84 -1.93 -20.63
N TYR A 22 -18.90 -0.80 -21.33
CA TYR A 22 -17.79 0.15 -21.42
C TYR A 22 -17.42 0.74 -20.06
N TYR A 23 -18.42 1.07 -19.24
CA TYR A 23 -18.21 1.57 -17.88
C TYR A 23 -17.55 0.50 -16.99
N PHE A 24 -18.04 -0.73 -17.03
CA PHE A 24 -17.41 -1.83 -16.26
C PHE A 24 -16.02 -2.16 -16.78
N TRP A 25 -15.79 -2.19 -18.09
CA TRP A 25 -14.48 -2.39 -18.69
C TRP A 25 -13.47 -1.32 -18.25
N ASN A 26 -13.89 -0.07 -18.19
CA ASN A 26 -13.03 1.01 -17.73
C ASN A 26 -12.74 0.95 -16.21
N ARG A 27 -13.60 0.32 -15.44
CA ARG A 27 -13.39 0.11 -14.00
C ARG A 27 -12.45 -1.04 -13.68
N THR A 28 -12.26 -1.99 -14.59
CA THR A 28 -11.29 -3.09 -14.46
C THR A 28 -9.89 -2.69 -14.91
N LYS A 29 -9.58 -1.38 -14.96
CA LYS A 29 -8.22 -0.92 -15.24
C LYS A 29 -7.25 -1.48 -14.20
N THR A 30 -6.06 -1.83 -14.68
CA THR A 30 -4.93 -2.18 -13.81
C THR A 30 -4.83 -1.16 -12.67
N PRO A 31 -4.80 -1.61 -11.42
CA PRO A 31 -4.70 -0.70 -10.28
C PRO A 31 -3.42 0.14 -10.38
N GLU A 32 -3.49 1.37 -9.92
CA GLU A 32 -2.31 2.20 -9.77
C GLU A 32 -1.36 1.55 -8.77
N ILE A 33 -0.06 1.65 -9.03
CA ILE A 33 0.96 1.05 -8.17
C ILE A 33 1.87 2.12 -7.58
N HIS A 34 2.34 1.86 -6.37
CA HIS A 34 3.40 2.63 -5.72
C HIS A 34 4.47 1.69 -5.19
N VAL A 35 5.72 1.93 -5.55
CA VAL A 35 6.87 1.18 -5.01
C VAL A 35 7.44 1.94 -3.83
N LEU A 36 7.52 1.29 -2.67
CA LEU A 36 8.01 1.92 -1.46
C LEU A 36 9.47 2.34 -1.58
N GLU A 37 9.75 3.62 -1.44
CA GLU A 37 11.11 4.18 -1.39
C GLU A 37 11.77 3.99 -0.02
N LYS A 38 10.97 3.88 1.04
CA LYS A 38 11.40 3.64 2.41
C LYS A 38 10.48 2.62 3.10
N PRO A 39 10.92 1.97 4.18
CA PRO A 39 10.06 1.07 4.94
C PRO A 39 8.85 1.79 5.51
N LEU A 40 7.71 1.09 5.58
CA LEU A 40 6.50 1.53 6.30
C LEU A 40 6.27 0.65 7.53
N ARG A 41 5.73 1.24 8.57
CA ARG A 41 5.30 0.54 9.77
C ARG A 41 3.88 0.02 9.60
N ILE A 42 3.66 -1.23 9.94
CA ILE A 42 2.34 -1.84 10.02
C ILE A 42 2.00 -2.02 11.50
N ALA A 43 0.89 -1.45 11.94
CA ALA A 43 0.31 -1.73 13.24
C ALA A 43 -0.56 -2.99 13.14
N SER A 44 -0.32 -3.96 14.01
CA SER A 44 -1.24 -5.08 14.15
C SER A 44 -2.45 -4.65 14.96
N ASN A 45 -3.65 -4.89 14.44
CA ASN A 45 -4.91 -4.67 15.18
C ASN A 45 -5.22 -5.79 16.17
N PHE A 46 -4.32 -6.78 16.31
CA PHE A 46 -4.48 -7.87 17.26
C PHE A 46 -3.91 -7.48 18.62
N ASP A 47 -4.77 -7.56 19.63
CA ASP A 47 -4.49 -7.21 21.01
C ASP A 47 -3.12 -7.69 21.53
N ASN A 48 -2.39 -6.76 22.13
CA ASN A 48 -1.34 -6.97 23.13
C ASN A 48 -0.02 -7.67 22.74
N TYR A 49 0.25 -7.98 21.48
CA TYR A 49 1.55 -8.54 21.09
C TYR A 49 2.31 -7.66 20.12
N SER A 50 3.55 -7.41 20.44
CA SER A 50 4.60 -6.66 19.75
C SER A 50 4.08 -5.95 18.49
N PRO A 51 3.82 -4.71 18.63
CA PRO A 51 2.73 -4.08 17.90
C PRO A 51 3.12 -3.70 16.47
N TYR A 52 4.38 -3.87 16.09
CA TYR A 52 4.85 -3.32 14.82
C TYR A 52 5.64 -4.34 14.01
N THR A 53 5.29 -4.44 12.74
CA THR A 53 6.15 -5.02 11.72
C THR A 53 6.41 -3.97 10.65
N ILE A 54 7.32 -4.24 9.74
CA ILE A 54 7.64 -3.32 8.65
C ILE A 54 7.39 -3.97 7.31
N LEU A 55 6.87 -3.17 6.36
CA LEU A 55 6.98 -3.46 4.94
C LEU A 55 8.31 -2.90 4.45
N PRO A 56 9.19 -3.70 3.87
CA PRO A 56 10.49 -3.23 3.40
C PRO A 56 10.35 -2.27 2.21
N ALA A 57 11.36 -1.43 2.01
CA ALA A 57 11.50 -0.65 0.79
C ALA A 57 11.54 -1.59 -0.43
N GLY A 58 10.98 -1.13 -1.56
CA GLY A 58 10.80 -1.95 -2.76
C GLY A 58 9.50 -2.77 -2.78
N THR A 59 8.73 -2.83 -1.69
CA THR A 59 7.40 -3.45 -1.71
C THR A 59 6.47 -2.67 -2.64
N VAL A 60 5.75 -3.40 -3.50
CA VAL A 60 4.77 -2.81 -4.42
C VAL A 60 3.41 -2.78 -3.74
N LEU A 61 2.86 -1.60 -3.64
CA LEU A 61 1.51 -1.34 -3.16
C LEU A 61 0.59 -1.16 -4.37
N TYR A 62 -0.59 -1.77 -4.33
CA TYR A 62 -1.65 -1.62 -5.32
C TYR A 62 -2.78 -0.81 -4.72
N ASP A 63 -3.21 0.24 -5.42
CA ASP A 63 -4.33 1.05 -4.93
C ASP A 63 -5.64 0.26 -4.96
N ASP A 64 -6.28 0.16 -3.80
CA ASP A 64 -7.61 -0.43 -3.57
C ASP A 64 -8.55 0.56 -2.88
N SER A 65 -8.28 1.84 -3.06
CA SER A 65 -9.06 2.90 -2.44
C SER A 65 -10.46 3.00 -3.04
N ASP A 66 -11.42 3.31 -2.20
CA ASP A 66 -12.78 3.66 -2.59
C ASP A 66 -13.08 5.13 -2.24
N SER A 67 -14.34 5.55 -2.40
CA SER A 67 -14.76 6.93 -2.12
C SER A 67 -14.65 7.33 -0.63
N LEU A 68 -14.56 6.37 0.28
CA LEU A 68 -14.59 6.58 1.73
C LEU A 68 -13.26 6.22 2.40
N ASN A 69 -12.54 5.22 1.84
CA ASN A 69 -11.38 4.65 2.48
C ASN A 69 -10.17 4.66 1.53
N ARG A 70 -9.04 5.11 2.03
CA ARG A 70 -7.74 4.92 1.35
C ARG A 70 -7.17 3.58 1.76
N ARG A 71 -7.07 2.66 0.81
CA ARG A 71 -6.59 1.30 1.05
C ARG A 71 -5.55 0.90 0.02
N VAL A 72 -4.65 0.02 0.44
CA VAL A 72 -3.66 -0.59 -0.44
C VAL A 72 -3.66 -2.10 -0.26
N MET A 73 -3.41 -2.83 -1.34
CA MET A 73 -3.16 -4.27 -1.32
C MET A 73 -1.68 -4.56 -1.53
N VAL A 74 -1.21 -5.61 -0.89
CA VAL A 74 0.13 -6.16 -1.10
C VAL A 74 0.00 -7.64 -1.41
N TYR A 75 0.63 -8.08 -2.50
CA TYR A 75 0.62 -9.49 -2.89
C TYR A 75 1.90 -10.17 -2.41
N PHE A 76 1.75 -11.31 -1.76
CA PHE A 76 2.84 -12.16 -1.31
C PHE A 76 2.78 -13.51 -2.04
N ASN A 77 3.91 -13.95 -2.59
CA ASN A 77 4.05 -15.32 -3.06
C ASN A 77 4.32 -16.23 -1.86
N LEU A 78 3.42 -17.18 -1.62
CA LEU A 78 3.54 -18.10 -0.51
C LEU A 78 4.50 -19.25 -0.88
N GLN A 79 5.53 -19.46 -0.05
CA GLN A 79 6.44 -20.59 -0.17
C GLN A 79 6.51 -21.32 1.17
N GLY A 80 6.14 -22.60 1.17
CA GLY A 80 6.20 -23.43 2.37
C GLY A 80 5.20 -23.06 3.46
N VAL A 81 4.17 -22.30 3.12
CA VAL A 81 3.08 -21.92 4.02
C VAL A 81 1.77 -22.33 3.39
N ASP A 82 0.93 -23.04 4.14
CA ASP A 82 -0.40 -23.43 3.74
C ASP A 82 -1.44 -22.75 4.63
N PHE A 83 -2.39 -22.04 4.00
CA PHE A 83 -3.49 -21.36 4.69
C PHE A 83 -4.81 -22.02 4.34
N LYS A 84 -5.60 -22.33 5.34
CA LYS A 84 -7.02 -22.67 5.15
C LYS A 84 -7.82 -21.38 5.02
N PHE A 85 -8.37 -21.15 3.84
CA PHE A 85 -9.25 -20.02 3.58
C PHE A 85 -10.70 -20.42 3.85
N GLU A 86 -11.38 -19.64 4.66
CA GLU A 86 -12.81 -19.78 4.93
C GLU A 86 -13.59 -18.79 4.08
N LYS A 87 -14.80 -19.21 3.64
CA LYS A 87 -15.73 -18.29 2.99
C LYS A 87 -16.25 -17.30 4.02
N GLN A 88 -15.98 -16.03 3.79
CA GLN A 88 -16.47 -14.97 4.64
C GLN A 88 -17.80 -14.44 4.09
N ASP A 89 -18.71 -14.07 5.00
CA ASP A 89 -19.93 -13.36 4.65
C ASP A 89 -19.57 -12.00 4.04
N GLN A 90 -20.14 -11.68 2.87
CA GLN A 90 -19.72 -10.54 2.03
C GLN A 90 -19.83 -9.18 2.73
N ASN A 91 -20.52 -9.11 3.85
CA ASN A 91 -20.80 -7.86 4.56
C ASN A 91 -19.85 -7.55 5.71
N ILE A 92 -18.90 -8.42 6.03
CA ILE A 92 -17.98 -8.20 7.17
C ILE A 92 -16.55 -8.18 6.66
N LEU A 93 -16.08 -6.99 6.28
CA LEU A 93 -14.65 -6.74 6.13
C LEU A 93 -14.04 -6.68 7.53
N LYS A 94 -13.14 -7.62 7.85
CA LYS A 94 -12.31 -7.49 9.05
C LYS A 94 -11.50 -6.20 8.91
N GLN A 95 -11.32 -5.47 10.02
CA GLN A 95 -10.58 -4.22 10.01
C GLN A 95 -9.18 -4.45 9.44
N PRO A 96 -8.77 -3.72 8.39
CA PRO A 96 -7.42 -3.81 7.86
C PRO A 96 -6.42 -3.29 8.89
N SER A 97 -5.20 -3.82 8.83
CA SER A 97 -4.08 -3.27 9.61
C SER A 97 -3.75 -1.86 9.17
N GLU A 98 -3.38 -1.01 10.10
CA GLU A 98 -2.99 0.36 9.78
C GLU A 98 -1.54 0.41 9.30
N VAL A 99 -1.30 1.19 8.27
CA VAL A 99 0.04 1.44 7.74
C VAL A 99 0.39 2.90 8.00
N SER A 100 1.56 3.16 8.57
CA SER A 100 2.02 4.51 8.87
C SER A 100 3.46 4.75 8.41
N ALA A 101 3.74 6.00 8.04
CA ALA A 101 5.10 6.42 7.70
C ALA A 101 5.99 6.40 8.95
N ILE A 102 7.22 5.94 8.77
CA ILE A 102 8.28 6.03 9.79
C ILE A 102 8.97 7.39 9.60
N ARG A 103 9.05 8.17 10.66
CA ARG A 103 9.80 9.43 10.69
C ARG A 103 11.16 9.20 11.34
N SER A 104 12.13 10.02 10.99
CA SER A 104 13.48 9.96 11.61
C SER A 104 13.45 10.17 13.12
N ALA A 105 12.45 10.88 13.63
CA ALA A 105 12.23 11.09 15.07
C ALA A 105 11.85 9.78 15.81
N ASP A 106 11.20 8.85 15.12
CA ASP A 106 10.72 7.59 15.69
C ASP A 106 11.83 6.53 15.78
N LEU A 107 12.95 6.72 15.07
CA LEU A 107 14.04 5.75 14.98
C LEU A 107 14.59 5.27 16.34
N PRO A 108 14.80 6.13 17.37
CA PRO A 108 15.33 5.67 18.64
C PRO A 108 14.46 4.64 19.35
N ASP A 109 13.14 4.77 19.26
CA ASP A 109 12.20 3.85 19.87
C ASP A 109 11.95 2.64 18.98
N LEU A 110 11.84 2.83 17.69
CA LEU A 110 11.65 1.75 16.74
C LEU A 110 12.82 0.75 16.74
N LEU A 111 14.06 1.22 16.88
CA LEU A 111 15.25 0.37 16.96
C LEU A 111 15.32 -0.49 18.24
N LYS A 112 14.53 -0.18 19.26
CA LYS A 112 14.40 -1.03 20.45
C LYS A 112 13.48 -2.23 20.20
N GLU A 113 12.55 -2.08 19.27
CA GLU A 113 11.49 -3.04 19.02
C GLU A 113 11.73 -3.88 17.75
N ILE A 114 12.32 -3.26 16.71
CA ILE A 114 12.49 -3.87 15.39
C ILE A 114 13.95 -3.75 14.95
N PRO A 115 14.60 -4.83 14.53
CA PRO A 115 15.94 -4.77 13.96
C PRO A 115 15.91 -4.19 12.55
N LEU A 116 16.16 -2.88 12.43
CA LEU A 116 16.33 -2.21 11.14
C LEU A 116 17.75 -2.39 10.61
N THR A 117 17.88 -2.61 9.32
CA THR A 117 19.18 -2.58 8.65
C THR A 117 19.70 -1.14 8.50
N LYS A 118 20.99 -0.96 8.30
CA LYS A 118 21.54 0.37 7.99
C LYS A 118 20.93 0.97 6.73
N LYS A 119 20.59 0.13 5.75
CA LYS A 119 19.89 0.56 4.53
C LYS A 119 18.50 1.10 4.84
N ASP A 120 17.74 0.44 5.70
CA ASP A 120 16.41 0.91 6.10
C ASP A 120 16.51 2.26 6.82
N ILE A 121 17.45 2.40 7.75
CA ILE A 121 17.67 3.66 8.48
C ILE A 121 18.09 4.77 7.51
N TYR A 122 18.97 4.48 6.54
CA TYR A 122 19.35 5.41 5.50
C TYR A 122 18.14 5.91 4.70
N LEU A 123 17.30 4.97 4.22
CA LEU A 123 16.11 5.30 3.42
C LEU A 123 15.08 6.10 4.21
N ILE A 124 14.87 5.76 5.48
CA ILE A 124 13.98 6.52 6.37
C ILE A 124 14.46 7.96 6.51
N ILE A 125 15.75 8.18 6.79
CA ILE A 125 16.32 9.52 6.96
C ILE A 125 16.33 10.28 5.63
N LYS A 126 16.67 9.62 4.53
CA LYS A 126 16.75 10.23 3.18
C LYS A 126 15.40 10.76 2.73
N HIS A 127 14.34 9.97 2.89
CA HIS A 127 12.99 10.28 2.43
C HIS A 127 12.09 10.86 3.53
N ASP A 128 12.66 11.38 4.62
CA ASP A 128 11.91 12.12 5.62
C ASP A 128 11.81 13.59 5.22
N GLU A 129 10.66 13.97 4.69
CA GLU A 129 10.38 15.35 4.26
C GLU A 129 10.21 16.33 5.42
N SER A 130 10.04 15.83 6.66
CA SER A 130 9.84 16.67 7.84
C SER A 130 11.12 17.31 8.37
N ILE A 131 12.30 16.86 7.91
CA ILE A 131 13.60 17.31 8.39
C ILE A 131 14.39 18.09 7.32
N LYS A 132 15.17 19.08 7.77
CA LYS A 132 16.08 19.83 6.92
C LYS A 132 17.36 19.04 6.63
N ASP A 133 18.07 19.36 5.54
CA ASP A 133 19.31 18.69 5.15
C ASP A 133 20.41 18.74 6.22
N SER A 134 20.49 19.84 6.97
CA SER A 134 21.42 19.95 8.10
C SER A 134 21.15 18.91 9.20
N VAL A 135 19.88 18.66 9.50
CA VAL A 135 19.45 17.63 10.48
C VAL A 135 19.72 16.24 9.91
N ARG A 136 19.42 16.04 8.63
CA ARG A 136 19.69 14.77 7.92
C ARG A 136 21.17 14.37 8.01
N SER A 137 22.07 15.29 7.78
CA SER A 137 23.53 15.05 7.91
C SER A 137 23.96 14.68 9.34
N ILE A 138 23.34 15.29 10.35
CA ILE A 138 23.59 14.96 11.76
C ILE A 138 23.09 13.53 12.08
N LEU A 139 21.92 13.17 11.58
CA LEU A 139 21.35 11.85 11.79
C LEU A 139 22.19 10.76 11.12
N PHE A 140 22.67 10.96 9.91
CA PHE A 140 23.58 10.01 9.26
C PHE A 140 24.83 9.76 10.09
N LYS A 141 25.44 10.82 10.64
CA LYS A 141 26.59 10.70 11.55
C LYS A 141 26.21 9.95 12.83
N LYS A 142 25.06 10.26 13.44
CA LYS A 142 24.57 9.60 14.66
C LYS A 142 24.43 8.11 14.48
N TYR A 143 23.87 7.67 13.34
CA TYR A 143 23.63 6.24 13.06
C TYR A 143 24.80 5.57 12.32
N LYS A 144 25.92 6.26 12.13
CA LYS A 144 27.14 5.76 11.43
C LYS A 144 26.80 5.23 10.04
N ILE A 145 26.09 6.05 9.26
CA ILE A 145 25.70 5.78 7.89
C ILE A 145 26.52 6.68 6.96
N ASP A 146 27.16 6.06 5.98
CA ASP A 146 27.77 6.78 4.85
C ASP A 146 26.77 6.76 3.68
N PRO A 147 26.18 7.91 3.31
CA PRO A 147 25.24 7.97 2.20
C PRO A 147 25.82 7.47 0.87
N SER A 148 27.13 7.64 0.65
CA SER A 148 27.78 7.25 -0.60
C SER A 148 27.73 5.73 -0.86
N GLU A 149 27.58 4.91 0.18
CA GLU A 149 27.42 3.46 0.05
C GLU A 149 26.06 3.06 -0.57
N TYR A 150 25.04 3.92 -0.46
CA TYR A 150 23.65 3.62 -0.82
C TYR A 150 23.13 4.42 -2.02
N GLU A 151 23.87 5.41 -2.51
CA GLU A 151 23.49 6.24 -3.65
C GLU A 151 23.84 5.64 -5.02
N LYS A 152 24.61 4.55 -5.04
CA LYS A 152 25.16 3.96 -6.27
C LYS A 152 24.25 2.91 -6.94
N ASN A 153 23.01 2.71 -6.47
CA ASN A 153 22.10 1.72 -7.06
C ASN A 153 20.78 2.37 -7.51
#